data_bd7a4a97e8d2c5a9679cee8fd506b09e
#
_entry.id   bd7a4a97e8d2c5a9679cee8fd506b09e
#
_cell.length_a   1.000
_cell.length_b   1.000
_cell.length_c   1.000
_cell.angle_alpha   90.00
_cell.angle_beta   90.00
_cell.angle_gamma   90.00
#
_symmetry.space_group_name_H-M   'P 1'
#
loop_
_entity.id
_entity.type
_entity.pdbx_description
1 polymer ?
#
loop_
_entity_poly.entity_id
_entity_poly.type
_entity_poly.pdbx_seq_one_letter_code
_entity_poly.pdbx_strand_id
1 'polypeptide(L)'
;MIKTVEIEYVGIEDIQEITDDIYAVIKEGHYASIDIGSVGDEVYVKVLIMLNGLDIYKDYDYTFTFYMSERANDLKAMNECKSILKNLLVEEK
;
A
#
# COMPACT_ATOMS: atom_id res chain seq x y z
N MET A 1 2.51 -24.44 -29.78
CA MET A 1 3.11 -23.31 -29.06
C MET A 1 2.53 -23.22 -27.66
N ILE A 2 3.37 -23.17 -26.67
CA ILE A 2 2.92 -23.04 -25.29
C ILE A 2 2.81 -21.57 -24.97
N LYS A 3 1.65 -21.17 -24.52
CA LYS A 3 1.40 -19.80 -24.14
C LYS A 3 1.64 -19.64 -22.65
N THR A 4 2.57 -18.78 -22.29
CA THR A 4 2.85 -18.49 -20.90
C THR A 4 1.77 -17.55 -20.38
N VAL A 5 1.14 -17.92 -19.28
CA VAL A 5 0.16 -17.06 -18.61
C VAL A 5 0.81 -16.48 -17.36
N GLU A 6 0.90 -15.16 -17.30
CA GLU A 6 1.38 -14.51 -16.09
C GLU A 6 0.25 -14.41 -15.10
N ILE A 7 0.52 -14.84 -13.87
CA ILE A 7 -0.42 -14.72 -12.78
C ILE A 7 0.02 -13.53 -11.94
N GLU A 8 -0.83 -12.54 -11.85
CA GLU A 8 -0.54 -11.38 -10.99
C GLU A 8 -0.80 -11.74 -9.54
N TYR A 9 0.08 -11.28 -8.67
CA TYR A 9 -0.07 -11.50 -7.24
C TYR A 9 0.62 -10.36 -6.49
N VAL A 10 0.21 -10.18 -5.23
CA VAL A 10 0.86 -9.21 -4.36
C VAL A 10 2.18 -9.83 -3.89
N GLY A 11 3.29 -9.28 -4.33
CA GLY A 11 4.60 -9.81 -4.04
C GLY A 11 5.46 -8.85 -3.23
N ILE A 12 6.67 -9.32 -2.90
CA ILE A 12 7.58 -8.53 -2.07
C ILE A 12 8.00 -7.23 -2.78
N GLU A 13 8.11 -7.24 -4.10
CA GLU A 13 8.47 -6.04 -4.85
C GLU A 13 7.42 -4.95 -4.70
N ASP A 14 6.15 -5.35 -4.61
CA ASP A 14 5.05 -4.39 -4.36
C ASP A 14 5.19 -3.74 -3.00
N ILE A 15 5.57 -4.52 -2.00
CA ILE A 15 5.76 -4.02 -0.64
C ILE A 15 6.94 -3.07 -0.59
N GLN A 16 8.01 -3.37 -1.31
CA GLN A 16 9.17 -2.50 -1.40
C GLN A 16 8.82 -1.16 -2.05
N GLU A 17 8.04 -1.21 -3.13
CA GLU A 17 7.60 0.02 -3.80
C GLU A 17 6.73 0.87 -2.88
N ILE A 18 5.78 0.25 -2.18
CA ILE A 18 4.90 0.95 -1.25
C ILE A 18 5.72 1.55 -0.12
N THR A 19 6.68 0.81 0.42
CA THR A 19 7.53 1.30 1.51
C THR A 19 8.34 2.52 1.07
N ASP A 20 8.91 2.48 -0.13
CA ASP A 20 9.65 3.61 -0.66
C ASP A 20 8.77 4.85 -0.82
N ASP A 21 7.55 4.65 -1.32
CA ASP A 21 6.60 5.75 -1.49
C ASP A 21 6.13 6.30 -0.14
N ILE A 22 5.93 5.42 0.86
CA ILE A 22 5.58 5.85 2.22
C ILE A 22 6.67 6.76 2.78
N TYR A 23 7.94 6.35 2.63
CA TYR A 23 9.05 7.17 3.09
C TYR A 23 9.01 8.55 2.41
N ALA A 24 8.78 8.58 1.11
CA ALA A 24 8.73 9.81 0.35
C ALA A 24 7.57 10.72 0.79
N VAL A 25 6.38 10.16 1.01
CA VAL A 25 5.23 11.00 1.43
C VAL A 25 5.41 11.51 2.85
N ILE A 26 6.07 10.75 3.72
CA ILE A 26 6.41 11.24 5.07
C ILE A 26 7.30 12.47 4.97
N LYS A 27 8.27 12.44 4.09
CA LYS A 27 9.17 13.57 3.90
C LYS A 27 8.46 14.81 3.36
N GLU A 28 7.31 14.62 2.71
CA GLU A 28 6.49 15.73 2.20
C GLU A 28 5.50 16.26 3.24
N GLY A 29 5.52 15.73 4.45
CA GLY A 29 4.69 16.24 5.54
C GLY A 29 3.42 15.44 5.81
N HIS A 30 3.17 14.38 5.07
CA HIS A 30 2.06 13.48 5.34
C HIS A 30 2.45 12.45 6.41
N TYR A 31 1.46 11.83 7.01
CA TYR A 31 1.71 10.67 7.85
C TYR A 31 1.33 9.43 7.08
N ALA A 32 2.19 8.44 7.10
CA ALA A 32 1.87 7.13 6.54
C ALA A 32 2.61 6.06 7.33
N SER A 33 2.00 4.88 7.44
CA SER A 33 2.63 3.75 8.10
C SER A 33 2.28 2.48 7.36
N ILE A 34 3.14 1.47 7.52
CA ILE A 34 2.91 0.16 6.96
C ILE A 34 3.14 -0.86 8.06
N ASP A 35 2.21 -1.81 8.15
CA ASP A 35 2.29 -2.90 9.11
C ASP A 35 2.18 -4.21 8.33
N ILE A 36 3.09 -5.11 8.57
CA ILE A 36 3.11 -6.42 7.93
C ILE A 36 3.01 -7.47 9.02
N GLY A 37 2.02 -8.34 8.91
CA GLY A 37 1.81 -9.37 9.90
C GLY A 37 1.28 -10.64 9.27
N SER A 38 0.89 -11.58 10.10
CA SER A 38 0.38 -12.85 9.59
C SER A 38 -0.89 -13.27 10.34
N VAL A 39 -1.76 -13.94 9.59
CA VAL A 39 -2.95 -14.57 10.12
C VAL A 39 -2.98 -15.98 9.54
N GLY A 40 -2.73 -16.98 10.39
CA GLY A 40 -2.55 -18.34 9.89
C GLY A 40 -1.36 -18.42 8.95
N ASP A 41 -1.58 -18.91 7.75
CA ASP A 41 -0.54 -19.05 6.75
C ASP A 41 -0.47 -17.85 5.81
N GLU A 42 -1.29 -16.83 6.02
CA GLU A 42 -1.34 -15.69 5.13
C GLU A 42 -0.62 -14.49 5.74
N VAL A 43 0.05 -13.72 4.88
CA VAL A 43 0.71 -12.47 5.26
C VAL A 43 -0.17 -11.32 4.82
N TYR A 44 -0.46 -10.39 5.74
CA TYR A 44 -1.23 -9.21 5.39
C TYR A 44 -0.36 -7.97 5.46
N VAL A 45 -0.81 -6.94 4.73
CA VAL A 45 -0.18 -5.63 4.73
C VAL A 45 -1.27 -4.61 5.04
N LYS A 46 -1.01 -3.73 5.99
CA LYS A 46 -1.93 -2.66 6.34
C LYS A 46 -1.22 -1.32 6.19
N VAL A 47 -1.80 -0.42 5.40
CA VAL A 47 -1.24 0.91 5.17
C VAL A 47 -2.23 1.95 5.66
N LEU A 48 -1.76 2.90 6.45
CA LEU A 48 -2.56 3.97 7.01
C LEU A 48 -1.97 5.29 6.55
N ILE A 49 -2.83 6.23 6.10
CA ILE A 49 -2.38 7.52 5.59
C ILE A 49 -3.21 8.64 6.19
N MET A 50 -2.53 9.69 6.68
CA MET A 50 -3.17 10.94 7.10
C MET A 50 -2.53 12.08 6.33
N LEU A 51 -3.34 12.82 5.58
CA LEU A 51 -2.84 13.82 4.64
C LEU A 51 -2.17 15.02 5.31
N ASN A 52 -2.63 15.38 6.49
CA ASN A 52 -2.13 16.57 7.18
C ASN A 52 -1.23 16.22 8.37
N GLY A 53 -0.60 15.06 8.32
CA GLY A 53 0.22 14.58 9.42
C GLY A 53 -0.60 13.84 10.47
N LEU A 54 0.09 13.25 11.43
CA LEU A 54 -0.55 12.43 12.45
C LEU A 54 -1.40 13.29 13.38
N ASP A 55 -2.66 12.90 13.56
CA ASP A 55 -3.58 13.54 14.49
C ASP A 55 -4.35 12.43 15.21
N ILE A 56 -4.04 12.23 16.48
CA ILE A 56 -4.60 11.11 17.26
C ILE A 56 -6.10 11.28 17.53
N TYR A 57 -6.64 12.47 17.26
CA TYR A 57 -8.07 12.74 17.47
C TYR A 57 -8.91 12.57 16.19
N LYS A 58 -8.28 12.20 15.09
CA LYS A 58 -8.96 12.01 13.81
C LYS A 58 -8.75 10.62 13.27
N ASP A 59 -9.69 10.17 12.43
CA ASP A 59 -9.54 8.93 11.71
C ASP A 59 -8.53 9.11 10.57
N TYR A 60 -7.99 7.99 10.11
CA TYR A 60 -7.09 8.02 8.96
C TYR A 60 -7.86 8.40 7.70
N ASP A 61 -7.21 9.18 6.84
CA ASP A 61 -7.81 9.57 5.57
C ASP A 61 -7.95 8.36 4.63
N TYR A 62 -6.95 7.48 4.66
CA TYR A 62 -6.98 6.25 3.87
C TYR A 62 -6.47 5.08 4.71
N THR A 63 -7.14 3.96 4.56
CA THR A 63 -6.73 2.70 5.18
C THR A 63 -6.82 1.61 4.13
N PHE A 64 -5.73 0.90 3.91
CA PHE A 64 -5.69 -0.22 2.96
C PHE A 64 -5.22 -1.46 3.69
N THR A 65 -5.94 -2.57 3.48
CA THR A 65 -5.55 -3.86 4.02
C THR A 65 -5.66 -4.88 2.90
N PHE A 66 -4.59 -5.60 2.66
CA PHE A 66 -4.60 -6.64 1.64
C PHE A 66 -3.62 -7.73 2.05
N TYR A 67 -3.86 -8.93 1.50
CA TYR A 67 -2.98 -10.08 1.74
C TYR A 67 -2.02 -10.24 0.56
N MET A 68 -0.88 -10.85 0.83
CA MET A 68 0.07 -11.21 -0.23
C MET A 68 -0.47 -12.45 -0.91
N SER A 69 -1.26 -12.26 -1.94
CA SER A 69 -2.00 -13.31 -2.62
C SER A 69 -2.24 -12.94 -4.06
N GLU A 70 -2.88 -13.85 -4.79
CA GLU A 70 -3.30 -13.59 -6.18
C GLU A 70 -4.79 -13.28 -6.29
N ARG A 71 -5.48 -13.08 -5.17
CA ARG A 71 -6.90 -12.76 -5.17
C ARG A 71 -7.15 -11.36 -5.72
N ALA A 72 -8.20 -11.23 -6.52
CA ALA A 72 -8.52 -9.97 -7.19
C ALA A 72 -8.73 -8.83 -6.20
N ASN A 73 -9.37 -9.08 -5.07
CA ASN A 73 -9.62 -8.03 -4.07
C ASN A 73 -8.33 -7.51 -3.45
N ASP A 74 -7.37 -8.40 -3.21
CA ASP A 74 -6.08 -8.00 -2.64
C ASP A 74 -5.27 -7.19 -3.66
N LEU A 75 -5.27 -7.62 -4.91
CA LEU A 75 -4.60 -6.88 -5.99
C LEU A 75 -5.21 -5.50 -6.17
N LYS A 76 -6.54 -5.41 -6.11
CA LYS A 76 -7.23 -4.13 -6.25
C LYS A 76 -6.86 -3.19 -5.12
N ALA A 77 -6.87 -3.67 -3.87
CA ALA A 77 -6.52 -2.84 -2.71
C ALA A 77 -5.07 -2.37 -2.79
N MET A 78 -4.16 -3.26 -3.17
CA MET A 78 -2.76 -2.91 -3.36
C MET A 78 -2.59 -1.82 -4.42
N ASN A 79 -3.25 -1.98 -5.57
CA ASN A 79 -3.13 -1.00 -6.65
C ASN A 79 -3.73 0.35 -6.28
N GLU A 80 -4.84 0.36 -5.54
CA GLU A 80 -5.41 1.60 -5.04
C GLU A 80 -4.46 2.30 -4.07
N CYS A 81 -3.82 1.53 -3.19
CA CYS A 81 -2.83 2.06 -2.26
C CYS A 81 -1.67 2.70 -3.00
N LYS A 82 -1.11 1.99 -3.99
CA LYS A 82 -0.01 2.53 -4.81
C LYS A 82 -0.43 3.82 -5.51
N SER A 83 -1.64 3.84 -6.06
CA SER A 83 -2.15 5.00 -6.79
C SER A 83 -2.27 6.22 -5.89
N ILE A 84 -2.81 6.05 -4.68
CA ILE A 84 -2.95 7.16 -3.73
C ILE A 84 -1.58 7.70 -3.34
N LEU A 85 -0.63 6.82 -3.03
CA LEU A 85 0.72 7.26 -2.65
C LEU A 85 1.39 8.02 -3.79
N LYS A 86 1.29 7.52 -5.02
CA LYS A 86 1.88 8.19 -6.19
C LYS A 86 1.26 9.56 -6.41
N ASN A 87 -0.07 9.66 -6.26
CA ASN A 87 -0.76 10.93 -6.45
C ASN A 87 -0.32 11.96 -5.42
N LEU A 88 -0.08 11.55 -4.18
CA LEU A 88 0.40 12.47 -3.15
C LEU A 88 1.76 13.03 -3.51
N LEU A 89 2.62 12.21 -4.11
CA LEU A 89 3.95 12.66 -4.51
C LEU A 89 3.91 13.61 -5.70
N VAL A 90 2.98 13.39 -6.63
CA VAL A 90 2.84 14.26 -7.81
C VAL A 90 2.26 15.62 -7.44
N GLU A 91 1.35 15.66 -6.46
CA GLU A 91 0.68 16.89 -6.08
C GLU A 91 1.56 17.88 -5.32
N GLU A 92 2.73 17.46 -4.92
CA GLU A 92 3.63 18.25 -4.10
C GLU A 92 4.54 19.16 -4.94
N LYS A 93 4.03 19.70 -5.96
CA LYS A 93 4.80 20.59 -6.84
C LYS A 93 4.80 22.03 -6.36
#